data_d353b50821889802554c029884ee994e
#
_entry.id   d353b50821889802554c029884ee994e
#
_cell.length_a   1.000
_cell.length_b   1.000
_cell.length_c   1.000
_cell.angle_alpha   90.00
_cell.angle_beta   90.00
_cell.angle_gamma   90.00
#
_symmetry.space_group_name_H-M   'P 1'
#
loop_
_entity.id
_entity.type
_entity.pdbx_description
1 polymer ?
#
loop_
_entity_poly.entity_id
_entity_poly.type
_entity_poly.pdbx_seq_one_letter_code
_entity_poly.pdbx_strand_id
1 'polypeptide(L)'
;RSEKNSLWVGLSKETAHQLGTPISSLNAWNELLKTTYPNDPLLPQMDEDIRRLQMIAERFSKIGSQPTLESHEVLPVIQSAMDYMRARTSSKIEYRLVGDEAMRQQGEGARAMLCAPLFEWVIENLCKNAIDSMEGKGSITIKLQLAENKLHIDITDTGKGIDRRNFKRIFQPGYTSKKRGWGLGLSLGKRIIEDYHRGKLFV
;
A
#
# COMPACT_ATOMS: atom_id res chain seq x y z
N ARG A 1 -16.91 -11.33 -15.17
CA ARG A 1 -15.58 -11.15 -14.53
C ARG A 1 -14.61 -10.41 -15.45
N SER A 2 -14.64 -10.73 -16.77
CA SER A 2 -13.80 -10.10 -17.80
C SER A 2 -14.08 -8.60 -17.97
N GLU A 3 -15.34 -8.19 -18.13
CA GLU A 3 -15.72 -6.78 -18.39
C GLU A 3 -15.39 -5.83 -17.24
N LYS A 4 -15.63 -6.25 -15.98
CA LYS A 4 -15.24 -5.46 -14.80
C LYS A 4 -13.72 -5.30 -14.70
N ASN A 5 -12.98 -6.32 -15.15
CA ASN A 5 -11.52 -6.29 -15.18
C ASN A 5 -11.01 -5.29 -16.20
N SER A 6 -11.58 -5.28 -17.40
CA SER A 6 -11.22 -4.36 -18.50
C SER A 6 -11.49 -2.91 -18.12
N LEU A 7 -12.63 -2.63 -17.46
CA LEU A 7 -12.98 -1.29 -17.01
C LEU A 7 -11.97 -0.74 -15.98
N TRP A 8 -11.58 -1.55 -14.98
CA TRP A 8 -10.61 -1.15 -13.99
C TRP A 8 -9.22 -0.90 -14.59
N VAL A 9 -8.80 -1.77 -15.51
CA VAL A 9 -7.53 -1.62 -16.24
C VAL A 9 -7.54 -0.34 -17.07
N GLY A 10 -8.61 -0.11 -17.83
CA GLY A 10 -8.77 1.10 -18.64
C GLY A 10 -8.76 2.37 -17.80
N LEU A 11 -9.56 2.40 -16.72
CA LEU A 11 -9.64 3.55 -15.83
C LEU A 11 -8.30 3.82 -15.13
N SER A 12 -7.61 2.78 -14.68
CA SER A 12 -6.30 2.94 -14.02
C SER A 12 -5.24 3.48 -14.97
N LYS A 13 -5.21 2.98 -16.21
CA LYS A 13 -4.29 3.46 -17.24
C LYS A 13 -4.56 4.91 -17.60
N GLU A 14 -5.83 5.26 -17.78
CA GLU A 14 -6.24 6.65 -18.06
C GLU A 14 -5.90 7.57 -16.89
N THR A 15 -6.20 7.16 -15.66
CA THR A 15 -5.85 7.94 -14.45
C THR A 15 -4.34 8.18 -14.36
N ALA A 16 -3.53 7.15 -14.59
CA ALA A 16 -2.07 7.29 -14.58
C ALA A 16 -1.58 8.28 -15.65
N HIS A 17 -2.16 8.23 -16.86
CA HIS A 17 -1.81 9.13 -17.95
C HIS A 17 -2.22 10.57 -17.64
N GLN A 18 -3.44 10.78 -17.16
CA GLN A 18 -3.96 12.11 -16.79
C GLN A 18 -3.20 12.74 -15.63
N LEU A 19 -2.71 11.93 -14.67
CA LEU A 19 -1.88 12.42 -13.57
C LEU A 19 -0.43 12.70 -14.01
N GLY A 20 0.11 11.91 -14.93
CA GLY A 20 1.50 12.01 -15.35
C GLY A 20 1.87 13.40 -15.92
N THR A 21 0.99 13.97 -16.73
CA THR A 21 1.23 15.28 -17.35
C THR A 21 1.35 16.41 -16.33
N PRO A 22 0.39 16.66 -15.43
CA PRO A 22 0.52 17.71 -14.42
C PRO A 22 1.66 17.45 -13.43
N ILE A 23 1.93 16.19 -13.07
CA ILE A 23 3.06 15.85 -12.20
C ILE A 23 4.39 16.22 -12.85
N SER A 24 4.56 15.95 -14.15
CA SER A 24 5.76 16.34 -14.89
C SER A 24 5.95 17.86 -14.92
N SER A 25 4.87 18.61 -15.10
CA SER A 25 4.90 20.07 -15.04
C SER A 25 5.27 20.58 -13.65
N LEU A 26 4.67 20.01 -12.58
CA LEU A 26 5.00 20.38 -11.21
C LEU A 26 6.47 20.08 -10.87
N ASN A 27 7.00 18.97 -11.35
CA ASN A 27 8.40 18.63 -11.16
C ASN A 27 9.33 19.66 -11.85
N ALA A 28 9.01 20.03 -13.09
CA ALA A 28 9.77 21.04 -13.82
C ALA A 28 9.74 22.41 -13.13
N TRP A 29 8.58 22.84 -12.65
CA TRP A 29 8.45 24.08 -11.87
C TRP A 29 9.24 24.04 -10.58
N ASN A 30 9.22 22.92 -9.88
CA ASN A 30 9.96 22.75 -8.62
C ASN A 30 11.47 22.80 -8.85
N GLU A 31 12.00 22.19 -9.91
CA GLU A 31 13.41 22.28 -10.28
C GLU A 31 13.82 23.73 -10.62
N LEU A 32 12.96 24.47 -11.31
CA LEU A 32 13.18 25.88 -11.58
C LEU A 32 13.23 26.72 -10.29
N LEU A 33 12.30 26.46 -9.36
CA LEU A 33 12.28 27.16 -8.07
C LEU A 33 13.52 26.84 -7.23
N LYS A 34 14.03 25.62 -7.24
CA LYS A 34 15.29 25.24 -6.58
C LYS A 34 16.48 26.03 -7.13
N THR A 35 16.48 26.28 -8.43
CA THR A 35 17.54 27.08 -9.07
C THR A 35 17.44 28.56 -8.69
N THR A 36 16.20 29.05 -8.57
CA THR A 36 15.96 30.49 -8.30
C THR A 36 16.05 30.81 -6.81
N TYR A 37 15.59 29.90 -5.94
CA TYR A 37 15.50 30.08 -4.49
C TYR A 37 16.09 28.86 -3.72
N PRO A 38 17.39 28.57 -3.86
CA PRO A 38 17.96 27.29 -3.40
C PRO A 38 17.86 27.02 -1.90
N ASN A 39 17.64 28.06 -1.10
CA ASN A 39 17.56 27.95 0.37
C ASN A 39 16.12 28.08 0.92
N ASP A 40 15.11 28.01 0.06
CA ASP A 40 13.73 28.11 0.52
C ASP A 40 13.34 26.82 1.27
N PRO A 41 12.88 26.92 2.54
CA PRO A 41 12.54 25.76 3.37
C PRO A 41 11.30 24.98 2.89
N LEU A 42 10.50 25.52 1.97
CA LEU A 42 9.34 24.85 1.40
C LEU A 42 9.71 23.86 0.28
N LEU A 43 10.85 24.05 -0.38
CA LEU A 43 11.25 23.22 -1.51
C LEU A 43 11.40 21.73 -1.18
N PRO A 44 12.00 21.31 -0.04
CA PRO A 44 12.05 19.91 0.35
C PRO A 44 10.66 19.28 0.57
N GLN A 45 9.69 20.07 1.06
CA GLN A 45 8.31 19.63 1.25
C GLN A 45 7.59 19.45 -0.08
N MET A 46 7.80 20.38 -1.01
CA MET A 46 7.27 20.27 -2.38
C MET A 46 7.86 19.06 -3.10
N ASP A 47 9.14 18.78 -2.96
CA ASP A 47 9.79 17.57 -3.50
C ASP A 47 9.14 16.30 -2.98
N GLU A 48 8.84 16.25 -1.69
CA GLU A 48 8.19 15.10 -1.08
C GLU A 48 6.78 14.89 -1.62
N ASP A 49 6.00 15.96 -1.76
CA ASP A 49 4.64 15.89 -2.29
C ASP A 49 4.62 15.49 -3.77
N ILE A 50 5.53 16.02 -4.58
CA ILE A 50 5.66 15.65 -5.99
C ILE A 50 6.04 14.16 -6.12
N ARG A 51 7.03 13.69 -5.36
CA ARG A 51 7.40 12.26 -5.33
C ARG A 51 6.22 11.37 -4.92
N ARG A 52 5.41 11.82 -3.98
CA ARG A 52 4.21 11.10 -3.56
C ARG A 52 3.18 11.00 -4.69
N LEU A 53 2.95 12.09 -5.43
CA LEU A 53 2.07 12.08 -6.60
C LEU A 53 2.60 11.16 -7.70
N GLN A 54 3.92 11.18 -7.97
CA GLN A 54 4.57 10.27 -8.91
C GLN A 54 4.36 8.80 -8.53
N MET A 55 4.55 8.46 -7.26
CA MET A 55 4.32 7.10 -6.74
C MET A 55 2.87 6.65 -6.92
N ILE A 56 1.90 7.52 -6.68
CA ILE A 56 0.48 7.22 -6.89
C ILE A 56 0.21 6.95 -8.38
N ALA A 57 0.69 7.82 -9.27
CA ALA A 57 0.54 7.64 -10.71
C ALA A 57 1.18 6.33 -11.20
N GLU A 58 2.36 5.98 -10.70
CA GLU A 58 3.03 4.72 -11.01
C GLU A 58 2.20 3.51 -10.56
N ARG A 59 1.64 3.54 -9.36
CA ARG A 59 0.75 2.47 -8.85
C ARG A 59 -0.46 2.26 -9.76
N PHE A 60 -1.11 3.34 -10.20
CA PHE A 60 -2.20 3.26 -11.16
C PHE A 60 -1.75 2.72 -12.53
N SER A 61 -0.58 3.13 -13.01
CA SER A 61 0.01 2.60 -14.24
C SER A 61 0.23 1.09 -14.15
N LYS A 62 0.78 0.59 -13.05
CA LYS A 62 1.00 -0.85 -12.84
C LYS A 62 -0.29 -1.66 -12.79
N ILE A 63 -1.36 -1.12 -12.21
CA ILE A 63 -2.70 -1.74 -12.25
C ILE A 63 -3.21 -1.84 -13.69
N GLY A 64 -2.95 -0.80 -14.49
CA GLY A 64 -3.39 -0.73 -15.89
C GLY A 64 -2.59 -1.59 -16.86
N SER A 65 -1.41 -2.11 -16.49
CA SER A 65 -0.44 -2.73 -17.39
C SER A 65 0.01 -4.13 -16.97
N GLN A 66 -0.71 -4.95 -16.33
CA GLN A 66 -0.26 -6.26 -15.81
C GLN A 66 1.14 -6.17 -15.17
N PRO A 67 1.25 -6.00 -13.86
CA PRO A 67 2.52 -5.75 -13.18
C PRO A 67 3.46 -6.95 -13.33
N THR A 68 4.73 -6.68 -13.62
CA THR A 68 5.79 -7.68 -13.57
C THR A 68 6.08 -8.02 -12.11
N LEU A 69 6.14 -9.33 -11.81
CA LEU A 69 6.52 -9.82 -10.50
C LEU A 69 8.01 -10.14 -10.51
N GLU A 70 8.71 -9.70 -9.48
CA GLU A 70 10.13 -9.95 -9.27
C GLU A 70 10.35 -10.63 -7.91
N SER A 71 11.44 -11.36 -7.77
CA SER A 71 11.79 -11.99 -6.49
C SER A 71 12.29 -10.93 -5.50
N HIS A 72 11.53 -10.68 -4.45
CA HIS A 72 11.90 -9.75 -3.37
C HIS A 72 11.98 -10.46 -2.03
N GLU A 73 12.86 -10.00 -1.16
CA GLU A 73 12.77 -10.27 0.26
C GLU A 73 11.55 -9.52 0.82
N VAL A 74 10.65 -10.25 1.48
CA VAL A 74 9.36 -9.69 1.88
C VAL A 74 9.48 -8.75 3.09
N LEU A 75 10.36 -9.08 4.05
CA LEU A 75 10.54 -8.25 5.24
C LEU A 75 10.92 -6.80 4.94
N PRO A 76 11.94 -6.51 4.10
CA PRO A 76 12.29 -5.14 3.75
C PRO A 76 11.16 -4.38 3.06
N VAL A 77 10.36 -5.05 2.21
CA VAL A 77 9.22 -4.42 1.52
C VAL A 77 8.13 -4.02 2.53
N ILE A 78 7.81 -4.90 3.48
CA ILE A 78 6.85 -4.58 4.55
C ILE A 78 7.40 -3.48 5.46
N GLN A 79 8.69 -3.54 5.82
CA GLN A 79 9.33 -2.52 6.65
C GLN A 79 9.26 -1.14 6.00
N SER A 80 9.52 -1.05 4.69
CA SER A 80 9.40 0.19 3.91
C SER A 80 7.99 0.79 4.03
N ALA A 81 6.95 -0.03 3.81
CA ALA A 81 5.57 0.41 3.94
C ALA A 81 5.21 0.86 5.37
N MET A 82 5.70 0.13 6.38
CA MET A 82 5.48 0.49 7.80
C MET A 82 6.17 1.80 8.17
N ASP A 83 7.41 2.01 7.73
CA ASP A 83 8.17 3.24 7.99
C ASP A 83 7.52 4.44 7.31
N TYR A 84 7.03 4.26 6.10
CA TYR A 84 6.24 5.28 5.42
C TYR A 84 4.99 5.66 6.21
N MET A 85 4.26 4.68 6.74
CA MET A 85 3.07 4.91 7.56
C MET A 85 3.42 5.54 8.91
N ARG A 86 4.47 5.06 9.56
CA ARG A 86 4.93 5.58 10.88
C ARG A 86 5.27 7.07 10.80
N ALA A 87 5.94 7.50 9.75
CA ALA A 87 6.31 8.91 9.56
C ALA A 87 5.10 9.85 9.39
N ARG A 88 3.92 9.32 9.06
CA ARG A 88 2.71 10.08 8.72
C ARG A 88 1.55 9.89 9.69
N THR A 89 1.77 9.13 10.74
CA THR A 89 0.76 8.83 11.74
C THR A 89 1.16 9.33 13.12
N SER A 90 0.18 9.40 14.02
CA SER A 90 0.42 9.80 15.39
C SER A 90 1.45 8.89 16.09
N SER A 91 2.32 9.45 16.90
CA SER A 91 3.23 8.70 17.77
C SER A 91 2.52 7.79 18.79
N LYS A 92 1.20 7.91 18.92
CA LYS A 92 0.36 7.04 19.75
C LYS A 92 0.01 5.70 19.06
N ILE A 93 0.45 5.50 17.81
CA ILE A 93 0.32 4.24 17.09
C ILE A 93 1.65 3.50 17.17
N GLU A 94 1.63 2.33 17.78
CA GLU A 94 2.78 1.44 17.87
C GLU A 94 2.79 0.45 16.70
N TYR A 95 3.93 0.31 16.04
CA TYR A 95 4.12 -0.62 14.92
C TYR A 95 5.09 -1.72 15.31
N ARG A 96 4.69 -2.97 15.15
CA ARG A 96 5.50 -4.15 15.42
C ARG A 96 5.58 -5.04 14.18
N LEU A 97 6.81 -5.43 13.82
CA LEU A 97 7.07 -6.39 12.75
C LEU A 97 7.73 -7.62 13.36
N VAL A 98 7.07 -8.77 13.25
CA VAL A 98 7.51 -10.04 13.83
C VAL A 98 7.76 -11.03 12.69
N GLY A 99 9.02 -11.38 12.46
CA GLY A 99 9.39 -12.45 11.54
C GLY A 99 9.44 -13.78 12.28
N ASP A 100 9.16 -14.88 11.56
CA ASP A 100 9.35 -16.23 12.08
C ASP A 100 10.85 -16.49 12.32
N GLU A 101 11.17 -17.10 13.45
CA GLU A 101 12.53 -17.42 13.84
C GLU A 101 13.20 -18.40 12.84
N ALA A 102 12.40 -19.29 12.25
CA ALA A 102 12.84 -20.18 11.16
C ALA A 102 13.31 -19.40 9.91
N MET A 103 12.72 -18.25 9.63
CA MET A 103 13.16 -17.37 8.52
C MET A 103 14.50 -16.70 8.80
N ARG A 104 14.82 -16.45 10.07
CA ARG A 104 16.09 -15.83 10.51
C ARG A 104 17.24 -16.84 10.50
N GLN A 105 16.95 -18.12 10.80
CA GLN A 105 17.96 -19.17 10.91
C GLN A 105 18.46 -19.68 9.55
N GLN A 106 17.68 -19.50 8.46
CA GLN A 106 18.09 -19.91 7.11
C GLN A 106 19.03 -18.93 6.42
N GLY A 107 19.37 -17.79 7.05
CA GLY A 107 20.34 -16.81 6.54
C GLY A 107 19.85 -16.03 5.29
N GLU A 108 18.80 -16.49 4.65
CA GLU A 108 18.12 -15.81 3.54
C GLU A 108 16.70 -15.46 4.00
N GLY A 109 16.34 -14.19 3.95
CA GLY A 109 14.99 -13.74 4.26
C GLY A 109 13.96 -14.40 3.34
N ALA A 110 12.73 -14.62 3.83
CA ALA A 110 11.67 -15.16 2.98
C ALA A 110 11.49 -14.30 1.72
N ARG A 111 11.59 -14.96 0.58
CA ARG A 111 11.42 -14.34 -0.73
C ARG A 111 10.09 -14.72 -1.36
N ALA A 112 9.48 -13.76 -2.06
CA ALA A 112 8.28 -13.99 -2.83
C ALA A 112 8.33 -13.21 -4.15
N MET A 113 7.56 -13.70 -5.13
CA MET A 113 7.38 -13.00 -6.40
C MET A 113 6.37 -11.86 -6.18
N LEU A 114 6.86 -10.64 -6.16
CA LEU A 114 6.08 -9.43 -5.84
C LEU A 114 6.28 -8.33 -6.88
N CYS A 115 5.23 -7.54 -7.08
CA CYS A 115 5.35 -6.18 -7.56
C CYS A 115 5.43 -5.27 -6.33
N ALA A 116 6.64 -4.93 -5.87
CA ALA A 116 6.87 -4.24 -4.60
C ALA A 116 6.00 -2.97 -4.43
N PRO A 117 5.88 -2.03 -5.40
CA PRO A 117 5.06 -0.84 -5.23
C PRO A 117 3.56 -1.12 -5.00
N LEU A 118 3.02 -2.18 -5.62
CA LEU A 118 1.63 -2.57 -5.41
C LEU A 118 1.46 -3.32 -4.08
N PHE A 119 2.42 -4.15 -3.71
CA PHE A 119 2.39 -4.86 -2.44
C PHE A 119 2.51 -3.90 -1.25
N GLU A 120 3.43 -2.94 -1.28
CA GLU A 120 3.53 -1.86 -0.31
C GLU A 120 2.20 -1.10 -0.18
N TRP A 121 1.56 -0.81 -1.30
CA TRP A 121 0.26 -0.13 -1.28
C TRP A 121 -0.83 -0.93 -0.57
N VAL A 122 -0.83 -2.26 -0.69
CA VAL A 122 -1.74 -3.11 0.09
C VAL A 122 -1.46 -2.98 1.57
N ILE A 123 -0.20 -3.07 1.99
CA ILE A 123 0.19 -2.91 3.41
C ILE A 123 -0.21 -1.53 3.94
N GLU A 124 0.07 -0.47 3.20
CA GLU A 124 -0.35 0.89 3.57
C GLU A 124 -1.87 1.02 3.74
N ASN A 125 -2.65 0.45 2.82
CA ASN A 125 -4.12 0.47 2.90
C ASN A 125 -4.63 -0.29 4.13
N LEU A 126 -4.05 -1.44 4.45
CA LEU A 126 -4.41 -2.22 5.63
C LEU A 126 -4.03 -1.47 6.92
N CYS A 127 -2.83 -0.90 6.99
CA CYS A 127 -2.41 -0.06 8.11
C CYS A 127 -3.32 1.16 8.28
N LYS A 128 -3.69 1.83 7.21
CA LYS A 128 -4.61 2.97 7.26
C LYS A 128 -5.99 2.57 7.79
N ASN A 129 -6.50 1.42 7.38
CA ASN A 129 -7.76 0.91 7.93
C ASN A 129 -7.65 0.57 9.41
N ALA A 130 -6.53 -0.01 9.85
CA ALA A 130 -6.23 -0.28 11.24
C ALA A 130 -6.20 1.02 12.07
N ILE A 131 -5.48 2.04 11.62
CA ILE A 131 -5.40 3.35 12.29
C ILE A 131 -6.78 3.98 12.45
N ASP A 132 -7.57 3.96 11.39
CA ASP A 132 -8.93 4.51 11.42
C ASP A 132 -9.83 3.73 12.41
N SER A 133 -9.63 2.40 12.56
CA SER A 133 -10.39 1.58 13.51
C SER A 133 -9.99 1.83 14.97
N MET A 134 -8.76 2.29 15.20
CA MET A 134 -8.19 2.58 16.52
C MET A 134 -8.36 4.05 16.96
N GLU A 135 -8.96 4.89 16.12
CA GLU A 135 -9.15 6.31 16.40
C GLU A 135 -7.83 7.05 16.74
N GLY A 136 -6.73 6.63 16.09
CA GLY A 136 -5.42 7.26 16.19
C GLY A 136 -4.58 6.85 17.40
N LYS A 137 -4.97 5.83 18.17
CA LYS A 137 -4.21 5.29 19.31
C LYS A 137 -4.34 3.76 19.38
N GLY A 138 -3.22 3.05 19.44
CA GLY A 138 -3.22 1.60 19.54
C GLY A 138 -1.96 0.96 18.96
N SER A 139 -2.05 -0.29 18.57
CA SER A 139 -0.92 -1.00 17.97
C SER A 139 -1.33 -1.77 16.71
N ILE A 140 -0.41 -1.82 15.76
CA ILE A 140 -0.47 -2.65 14.56
C ILE A 140 0.68 -3.64 14.63
N THR A 141 0.36 -4.92 14.57
CA THR A 141 1.35 -6.00 14.53
C THR A 141 1.26 -6.71 13.18
N ILE A 142 2.38 -6.77 12.46
CA ILE A 142 2.52 -7.56 11.24
C ILE A 142 3.40 -8.74 11.56
N LYS A 143 2.85 -9.95 11.42
CA LYS A 143 3.55 -11.20 11.69
C LYS A 143 3.71 -12.00 10.40
N LEU A 144 4.93 -12.44 10.13
CA LEU A 144 5.27 -13.30 9.00
C LEU A 144 5.54 -14.71 9.49
N GLN A 145 4.96 -15.68 8.80
CA GLN A 145 5.18 -17.11 9.05
C GLN A 145 5.33 -17.84 7.71
N LEU A 146 6.32 -18.71 7.62
CA LEU A 146 6.48 -19.61 6.49
C LEU A 146 5.95 -20.99 6.89
N ALA A 147 4.88 -21.46 6.26
CA ALA A 147 4.28 -22.76 6.49
C ALA A 147 3.87 -23.40 5.17
N GLU A 148 4.18 -24.69 5.00
CA GLU A 148 3.82 -25.47 3.80
C GLU A 148 4.23 -24.77 2.46
N ASN A 149 5.41 -24.18 2.43
CA ASN A 149 5.92 -23.42 1.28
C ASN A 149 5.06 -22.19 0.90
N LYS A 150 4.28 -21.68 1.83
CA LYS A 150 3.47 -20.49 1.69
C LYS A 150 3.85 -19.47 2.75
N LEU A 151 3.94 -18.22 2.35
CA LEU A 151 4.16 -17.11 3.26
C LEU A 151 2.80 -16.59 3.74
N HIS A 152 2.59 -16.66 5.05
CA HIS A 152 1.45 -16.07 5.74
C HIS A 152 1.87 -14.74 6.34
N ILE A 153 1.05 -13.73 6.13
CA ILE A 153 1.26 -12.38 6.65
C ILE A 153 0.00 -11.99 7.41
N ASP A 154 0.08 -12.00 8.73
CA ASP A 154 -1.01 -11.63 9.61
C ASP A 154 -0.85 -10.15 10.01
N ILE A 155 -1.86 -9.34 9.75
CA ILE A 155 -1.90 -7.94 10.15
C ILE A 155 -3.01 -7.79 11.18
N THR A 156 -2.62 -7.48 12.40
CA THR A 156 -3.53 -7.38 13.55
C THR A 156 -3.49 -5.96 14.11
N ASP A 157 -4.63 -5.39 14.39
CA ASP A 157 -4.78 -4.10 15.07
C ASP A 157 -5.55 -4.25 16.39
N THR A 158 -5.44 -3.24 17.25
CA THR A 158 -6.17 -3.15 18.52
C THR A 158 -7.43 -2.29 18.45
N GLY A 159 -7.96 -2.11 17.23
CA GLY A 159 -9.17 -1.32 17.00
C GLY A 159 -10.47 -2.04 17.36
N LYS A 160 -11.57 -1.43 16.98
CA LYS A 160 -12.93 -1.92 17.29
C LYS A 160 -13.31 -3.24 16.60
N GLY A 161 -12.46 -3.73 15.70
CA GLY A 161 -12.71 -4.96 14.93
C GLY A 161 -13.78 -4.80 13.86
N ILE A 162 -14.06 -5.95 13.21
CA ILE A 162 -15.06 -6.05 12.14
C ILE A 162 -16.10 -7.09 12.54
N ASP A 163 -17.38 -6.76 12.42
CA ASP A 163 -18.46 -7.72 12.64
C ASP A 163 -18.39 -8.85 11.60
N ARG A 164 -18.48 -10.10 12.03
CA ARG A 164 -18.41 -11.31 11.18
C ARG A 164 -19.38 -11.26 9.99
N ARG A 165 -20.55 -10.64 10.17
CA ARG A 165 -21.54 -10.44 9.10
C ARG A 165 -21.00 -9.60 7.93
N ASN A 166 -19.98 -8.80 8.17
CA ASN A 166 -19.40 -7.90 7.20
C ASN A 166 -18.13 -8.45 6.54
N PHE A 167 -17.55 -9.56 6.97
CA PHE A 167 -16.29 -10.12 6.45
C PHE A 167 -16.25 -10.28 4.91
N LYS A 168 -17.37 -10.66 4.29
CA LYS A 168 -17.46 -10.73 2.83
C LYS A 168 -17.73 -9.36 2.19
N ARG A 169 -18.46 -8.50 2.89
CA ARG A 169 -18.90 -7.19 2.37
C ARG A 169 -17.79 -6.15 2.33
N ILE A 170 -16.85 -6.21 3.28
CA ILE A 170 -15.74 -5.25 3.35
C ILE A 170 -14.84 -5.24 2.12
N PHE A 171 -14.84 -6.34 1.35
CA PHE A 171 -14.09 -6.46 0.10
C PHE A 171 -14.89 -6.04 -1.15
N GLN A 172 -16.14 -5.64 -0.99
CA GLN A 172 -16.95 -5.14 -2.11
C GLN A 172 -16.53 -3.70 -2.44
N PRO A 173 -16.32 -3.36 -3.72
CA PRO A 173 -16.03 -1.99 -4.13
C PRO A 173 -17.12 -1.03 -3.67
N GLY A 174 -16.70 0.08 -3.08
CA GLY A 174 -17.62 1.11 -2.57
C GLY A 174 -18.19 0.85 -1.18
N TYR A 175 -17.92 -0.32 -0.57
CA TYR A 175 -18.34 -0.57 0.80
C TYR A 175 -17.43 0.20 1.79
N THR A 176 -18.03 1.07 2.57
CA THR A 176 -17.33 1.82 3.61
C THR A 176 -18.30 2.14 4.77
N SER A 177 -17.79 2.04 5.99
CA SER A 177 -18.46 2.55 7.19
C SER A 177 -18.02 3.98 7.55
N LYS A 178 -17.14 4.58 6.76
CA LYS A 178 -16.54 5.89 7.04
C LYS A 178 -17.35 6.98 6.35
N LYS A 179 -17.49 8.14 7.01
CA LYS A 179 -18.11 9.33 6.41
C LYS A 179 -17.30 9.89 5.22
N ARG A 180 -16.00 9.67 5.20
CA ARG A 180 -15.08 10.07 4.13
C ARG A 180 -14.30 8.85 3.67
N GLY A 181 -14.32 8.60 2.37
CA GLY A 181 -13.61 7.47 1.76
C GLY A 181 -14.46 6.80 0.69
N TRP A 182 -13.81 6.29 -0.35
CA TRP A 182 -14.47 5.72 -1.52
C TRP A 182 -14.81 4.24 -1.35
N GLY A 183 -14.39 3.61 -0.23
CA GLY A 183 -14.60 2.17 -0.01
C GLY A 183 -13.85 1.27 -1.00
N LEU A 184 -12.75 1.75 -1.56
CA LEU A 184 -12.00 1.03 -2.59
C LEU A 184 -10.72 0.35 -2.06
N GLY A 185 -10.21 0.74 -0.89
CA GLY A 185 -8.91 0.27 -0.40
C GLY A 185 -8.82 -1.24 -0.23
N LEU A 186 -9.78 -1.88 0.45
CA LEU A 186 -9.79 -3.33 0.66
C LEU A 186 -10.11 -4.11 -0.61
N SER A 187 -11.03 -3.63 -1.45
CA SER A 187 -11.35 -4.26 -2.73
C SER A 187 -10.18 -4.22 -3.70
N LEU A 188 -9.45 -3.12 -3.73
CA LEU A 188 -8.23 -2.98 -4.52
C LEU A 188 -7.11 -3.85 -3.95
N GLY A 189 -6.91 -3.85 -2.63
CA GLY A 189 -5.93 -4.72 -1.97
C GLY A 189 -6.18 -6.19 -2.27
N LYS A 190 -7.43 -6.63 -2.19
CA LYS A 190 -7.83 -8.01 -2.54
C LYS A 190 -7.49 -8.32 -4.00
N ARG A 191 -7.80 -7.42 -4.92
CA ARG A 191 -7.46 -7.57 -6.33
C ARG A 191 -5.94 -7.65 -6.55
N ILE A 192 -5.16 -6.78 -5.93
CA ILE A 192 -3.70 -6.80 -6.04
C ILE A 192 -3.15 -8.15 -5.57
N ILE A 193 -3.60 -8.63 -4.43
CA ILE A 193 -3.11 -9.90 -3.88
C ILE A 193 -3.61 -11.10 -4.69
N GLU A 194 -4.89 -11.16 -5.05
CA GLU A 194 -5.48 -12.36 -5.67
C GLU A 194 -5.25 -12.43 -7.19
N ASP A 195 -5.43 -11.31 -7.90
CA ASP A 195 -5.34 -11.30 -9.36
C ASP A 195 -3.90 -11.14 -9.86
N TYR A 196 -3.06 -10.35 -9.18
CA TYR A 196 -1.69 -10.08 -9.61
C TYR A 196 -0.64 -10.94 -8.90
N HIS A 197 -0.77 -11.15 -7.59
CA HIS A 197 0.20 -11.94 -6.81
C HIS A 197 -0.21 -13.40 -6.61
N ARG A 198 -1.40 -13.82 -7.08
CA ARG A 198 -1.95 -15.17 -6.94
C ARG A 198 -2.02 -15.67 -5.50
N GLY A 199 -2.13 -14.74 -4.56
CA GLY A 199 -2.31 -15.00 -3.14
C GLY A 199 -3.79 -15.04 -2.73
N LYS A 200 -4.03 -14.89 -1.43
CA LYS A 200 -5.37 -14.76 -0.85
C LYS A 200 -5.37 -13.64 0.18
N LEU A 201 -6.42 -12.83 0.21
CA LEU A 201 -6.66 -11.80 1.22
C LEU A 201 -8.03 -12.05 1.87
N PHE A 202 -8.03 -12.24 3.18
CA PHE A 202 -9.23 -12.53 3.97
C PHE A 202 -9.11 -11.97 5.39
N VAL A 203 -10.19 -12.00 6.12
CA VAL A 203 -10.31 -11.59 7.54
C VAL A 203 -10.76 -12.78 8.38
#